data_29881910ba8ca4f7b44f335cd9c6bb9f
#
_entry.id   29881910ba8ca4f7b44f335cd9c6bb9f
#
_cell.length_a   1.000
_cell.length_b   1.000
_cell.length_c   1.000
_cell.angle_alpha   90.00
_cell.angle_beta   90.00
_cell.angle_gamma   90.00
#
_symmetry.space_group_name_H-M   'P 1'
#
loop_
_entity.id
_entity.type
_entity.pdbx_description
1 polymer ?
#
loop_
_entity_poly.entity_id
_entity_poly.type
_entity_poly.pdbx_seq_one_letter_code
_entity_poly.pdbx_strand_id
1 'polypeptide(L)'
;DSKDRMIEGLKADEKNASSIANRVSTALTYGKNTSRGEFETQESIKNIQLTDVQNMYNKYYAPNNAYLVVVGDVKYNEAKKMIEKAFSGWKKSSTTFSPLEPATNVAATEINVVDVPTAVQSVVSVGNINNLKMSDPNYFSSMIANYILGGGGEARLFMNLREKNGFTYGAYSSMTASKYS
;
A
#
# COMPACT_ATOMS: atom_id res chain seq x y z
N ASP A 1 2.97 -21.45 13.67
CA ASP A 1 2.59 -20.21 14.34
C ASP A 1 2.61 -19.03 13.34
N SER A 2 1.84 -17.98 13.61
CA SER A 2 1.72 -16.84 12.69
C SER A 2 3.04 -16.08 12.56
N LYS A 3 3.75 -15.87 13.66
CA LYS A 3 5.07 -15.22 13.65
C LYS A 3 6.09 -15.98 12.83
N ASP A 4 6.13 -17.30 12.98
CA ASP A 4 7.10 -18.12 12.23
C ASP A 4 6.86 -18.03 10.73
N ARG A 5 5.57 -18.05 10.32
CA ARG A 5 5.21 -17.86 8.90
C ARG A 5 5.58 -16.48 8.37
N MET A 6 5.39 -15.43 9.15
CA MET A 6 5.80 -14.07 8.76
C MET A 6 7.32 -13.98 8.62
N ILE A 7 8.08 -14.55 9.55
CA ILE A 7 9.55 -14.56 9.50
C ILE A 7 10.06 -15.35 8.29
N GLU A 8 9.47 -16.50 7.99
CA GLU A 8 9.84 -17.27 6.79
C GLU A 8 9.50 -16.51 5.49
N GLY A 9 8.36 -15.79 5.46
CA GLY A 9 8.03 -14.89 4.36
C GLY A 9 9.08 -13.79 4.17
N LEU A 10 9.49 -13.11 5.23
CA LEU A 10 10.55 -12.09 5.17
C LEU A 10 11.88 -12.65 4.66
N LYS A 11 12.29 -13.85 5.09
CA LYS A 11 13.51 -14.50 4.59
C LYS A 11 13.46 -14.81 3.10
N ALA A 12 12.28 -15.18 2.59
CA ALA A 12 12.07 -15.36 1.16
C ALA A 12 12.16 -14.03 0.40
N ASP A 13 11.57 -12.98 0.95
CA ASP A 13 11.57 -11.63 0.38
C ASP A 13 12.98 -11.00 0.31
N GLU A 14 13.85 -11.30 1.27
CA GLU A 14 15.24 -10.87 1.29
C GLU A 14 16.06 -11.37 0.06
N LYS A 15 15.56 -12.37 -0.64
CA LYS A 15 16.16 -12.93 -1.86
C LYS A 15 15.43 -12.56 -3.15
N ASN A 16 14.32 -11.85 -3.03
CA ASN A 16 13.47 -11.47 -4.15
C ASN A 16 13.74 -10.03 -4.58
N ALA A 17 14.27 -9.83 -5.78
CA ALA A 17 14.62 -8.50 -6.29
C ALA A 17 13.42 -7.53 -6.31
N SER A 18 12.21 -8.00 -6.63
CA SER A 18 11.01 -7.16 -6.64
C SER A 18 10.59 -6.73 -5.23
N SER A 19 10.64 -7.64 -4.25
CA SER A 19 10.36 -7.34 -2.85
C SER A 19 11.35 -6.33 -2.28
N ILE A 20 12.65 -6.51 -2.59
CA ILE A 20 13.72 -5.58 -2.21
C ILE A 20 13.49 -4.20 -2.84
N ALA A 21 13.22 -4.15 -4.15
CA ALA A 21 12.98 -2.89 -4.87
C ALA A 21 11.78 -2.13 -4.29
N ASN A 22 10.67 -2.82 -4.02
CA ASN A 22 9.48 -2.21 -3.43
C ASN A 22 9.76 -1.65 -2.02
N ARG A 23 10.45 -2.42 -1.19
CA ARG A 23 10.80 -2.03 0.18
C ARG A 23 11.70 -0.80 0.20
N VAL A 24 12.74 -0.80 -0.62
CA VAL A 24 13.68 0.33 -0.73
C VAL A 24 12.97 1.56 -1.32
N SER A 25 12.23 1.40 -2.41
CA SER A 25 11.46 2.48 -3.02
C SER A 25 10.47 3.12 -2.04
N THR A 26 9.74 2.33 -1.28
CA THR A 26 8.79 2.82 -0.27
C THR A 26 9.49 3.60 0.84
N ALA A 27 10.61 3.06 1.37
CA ALA A 27 11.38 3.72 2.41
C ALA A 27 12.03 5.03 1.93
N LEU A 28 12.51 5.08 0.69
CA LEU A 28 13.07 6.30 0.10
C LEU A 28 11.98 7.34 -0.18
N THR A 29 10.82 6.91 -0.65
CA THR A 29 9.70 7.80 -1.00
C THR A 29 9.07 8.45 0.23
N TYR A 30 8.84 7.68 1.28
CA TYR A 30 8.07 8.13 2.45
C TYR A 30 8.91 8.35 3.70
N GLY A 31 10.16 7.92 3.70
CA GLY A 31 11.03 7.93 4.87
C GLY A 31 10.81 6.72 5.79
N LYS A 32 11.87 6.00 6.10
CA LYS A 32 11.85 4.75 6.89
C LYS A 32 11.25 4.87 8.30
N ASN A 33 11.12 6.08 8.83
CA ASN A 33 10.59 6.34 10.17
C ASN A 33 9.15 6.87 10.15
N THR A 34 8.47 6.79 9.01
CA THR A 34 7.07 7.17 8.87
C THR A 34 6.18 5.96 8.79
N SER A 35 4.91 6.09 9.11
CA SER A 35 3.93 5.00 9.00
C SER A 35 3.74 4.45 7.57
N ARG A 36 4.18 5.19 6.55
CA ARG A 36 4.12 4.77 5.14
C ARG A 36 5.39 4.09 4.67
N GLY A 37 6.55 4.48 5.22
CA GLY A 37 7.86 4.03 4.76
C GLY A 37 8.53 3.02 5.69
N GLU A 38 7.99 2.81 6.89
CA GLU A 38 8.44 1.75 7.79
C GLU A 38 8.14 0.36 7.21
N PHE A 39 8.92 -0.60 7.60
CA PHE A 39 8.76 -1.98 7.18
C PHE A 39 9.03 -2.94 8.33
N GLU A 40 8.40 -4.08 8.27
CA GLU A 40 8.58 -5.15 9.24
C GLU A 40 9.97 -5.78 9.13
N THR A 41 10.51 -6.16 10.27
CA THR A 41 11.77 -6.91 10.39
C THR A 41 11.54 -8.18 11.20
N GLN A 42 12.45 -9.15 11.08
CA GLN A 42 12.38 -10.36 11.90
C GLN A 42 12.37 -10.01 13.39
N GLU A 43 13.13 -8.99 13.80
CA GLU A 43 13.18 -8.53 15.18
C GLU A 43 11.86 -7.90 15.62
N SER A 44 11.29 -7.00 14.82
CA SER A 44 9.99 -6.39 15.15
C SER A 44 8.90 -7.43 15.30
N ILE A 45 8.85 -8.45 14.42
CA ILE A 45 7.88 -9.54 14.51
C ILE A 45 8.08 -10.38 15.79
N LYS A 46 9.33 -10.72 16.12
CA LYS A 46 9.64 -11.47 17.35
C LYS A 46 9.19 -10.72 18.61
N ASN A 47 9.35 -9.42 18.62
CA ASN A 47 9.03 -8.56 19.75
C ASN A 47 7.54 -8.34 19.99
N ILE A 48 6.68 -8.55 18.99
CA ILE A 48 5.22 -8.43 19.15
C ILE A 48 4.72 -9.38 20.25
N GLN A 49 3.97 -8.86 21.20
CA GLN A 49 3.32 -9.62 22.26
C GLN A 49 1.81 -9.68 22.04
N LEU A 50 1.14 -10.66 22.66
CA LEU A 50 -0.33 -10.74 22.60
C LEU A 50 -0.99 -9.47 23.15
N THR A 51 -0.38 -8.85 24.15
CA THR A 51 -0.83 -7.57 24.73
C THR A 51 -0.80 -6.43 23.73
N ASP A 52 0.17 -6.40 22.79
CA ASP A 52 0.23 -5.37 21.76
C ASP A 52 -0.95 -5.49 20.79
N VAL A 53 -1.27 -6.73 20.40
CA VAL A 53 -2.42 -7.04 19.55
C VAL A 53 -3.73 -6.67 20.26
N GLN A 54 -3.87 -7.01 21.54
CA GLN A 54 -5.05 -6.67 22.35
C GLN A 54 -5.19 -5.14 22.51
N ASN A 55 -4.11 -4.44 22.77
CA ASN A 55 -4.09 -2.99 22.90
C ASN A 55 -4.48 -2.30 21.59
N MET A 56 -3.91 -2.76 20.48
CA MET A 56 -4.25 -2.27 19.14
C MET A 56 -5.74 -2.49 18.82
N TYR A 57 -6.24 -3.71 19.10
CA TYR A 57 -7.65 -4.03 18.91
C TYR A 57 -8.56 -3.13 19.75
N ASN A 58 -8.31 -3.04 21.06
CA ASN A 58 -9.12 -2.22 21.98
C ASN A 58 -9.08 -0.74 21.65
N LYS A 59 -7.96 -0.26 21.09
CA LYS A 59 -7.74 1.13 20.75
C LYS A 59 -8.46 1.53 19.46
N TYR A 60 -8.36 0.72 18.42
CA TYR A 60 -8.75 1.11 17.07
C TYR A 60 -10.02 0.44 16.55
N TYR A 61 -10.33 -0.78 17.02
CA TYR A 61 -11.53 -1.50 16.62
C TYR A 61 -12.73 -1.05 17.46
N ALA A 62 -13.43 -0.05 16.96
CA ALA A 62 -14.57 0.55 17.64
C ALA A 62 -15.64 0.98 16.62
N PRO A 63 -16.93 1.03 17.03
CA PRO A 63 -18.03 1.34 16.10
C PRO A 63 -17.95 2.73 15.49
N ASN A 64 -17.32 3.67 16.16
CA ASN A 64 -17.11 5.02 15.63
C ASN A 64 -15.94 5.11 14.62
N ASN A 65 -15.18 4.04 14.44
CA ASN A 65 -14.11 3.91 13.46
C ASN A 65 -14.44 2.87 12.38
N ALA A 66 -15.68 2.39 12.33
CA ALA A 66 -16.08 1.29 11.45
C ALA A 66 -17.23 1.69 10.53
N TYR A 67 -17.22 1.15 9.34
CA TYR A 67 -18.33 1.18 8.39
C TYR A 67 -18.80 -0.25 8.15
N LEU A 68 -20.10 -0.48 8.24
CA LEU A 68 -20.71 -1.76 7.89
C LEU A 68 -21.58 -1.57 6.64
N VAL A 69 -21.26 -2.32 5.60
CA VAL A 69 -22.03 -2.36 4.36
C VAL A 69 -22.67 -3.73 4.21
N VAL A 70 -23.98 -3.76 4.00
CA VAL A 70 -24.73 -4.99 3.76
C VAL A 70 -25.37 -4.89 2.38
N VAL A 71 -25.05 -5.85 1.53
CA VAL A 71 -25.58 -5.96 0.15
C VAL A 71 -26.14 -7.36 -0.05
N GLY A 72 -27.38 -7.45 -0.52
CA GLY A 72 -28.05 -8.71 -0.79
C GLY A 72 -29.58 -8.60 -0.78
N ASP A 73 -30.26 -9.71 -0.88
CA ASP A 73 -31.71 -9.78 -0.74
C ASP A 73 -32.10 -9.69 0.75
N VAL A 74 -32.08 -8.47 1.29
CA VAL A 74 -32.38 -8.18 2.68
C VAL A 74 -33.31 -6.99 2.81
N LYS A 75 -34.24 -7.07 3.76
CA LYS A 75 -35.08 -5.92 4.12
C LYS A 75 -34.35 -5.02 5.11
N TYR A 76 -34.25 -3.75 4.79
CA TYR A 76 -33.50 -2.76 5.58
C TYR A 76 -33.84 -2.80 7.07
N ASN A 77 -35.13 -2.79 7.44
CA ASN A 77 -35.54 -2.77 8.84
C ASN A 77 -35.20 -4.04 9.60
N GLU A 78 -35.19 -5.19 8.94
CA GLU A 78 -34.81 -6.47 9.54
C GLU A 78 -33.28 -6.52 9.74
N ALA A 79 -32.53 -6.19 8.69
CA ALA A 79 -31.06 -6.12 8.76
C ALA A 79 -30.62 -5.12 9.83
N LYS A 80 -31.20 -3.92 9.90
CA LYS A 80 -30.88 -2.91 10.90
C LYS A 80 -31.09 -3.45 12.31
N LYS A 81 -32.24 -4.07 12.63
CA LYS A 81 -32.50 -4.66 13.96
C LYS A 81 -31.49 -5.75 14.32
N MET A 82 -31.14 -6.60 13.36
CA MET A 82 -30.14 -7.66 13.59
C MET A 82 -28.76 -7.07 13.90
N ILE A 83 -28.34 -6.05 13.15
CA ILE A 83 -27.06 -5.36 13.33
C ILE A 83 -27.01 -4.65 14.67
N GLU A 84 -28.04 -3.86 14.98
CA GLU A 84 -28.12 -3.14 16.25
C GLU A 84 -28.08 -4.10 17.46
N LYS A 85 -28.74 -5.26 17.35
CA LYS A 85 -28.68 -6.29 18.37
C LYS A 85 -27.28 -6.93 18.48
N ALA A 86 -26.68 -7.29 17.34
CA ALA A 86 -25.38 -7.95 17.31
C ALA A 86 -24.24 -7.07 17.86
N PHE A 87 -24.30 -5.77 17.58
CA PHE A 87 -23.26 -4.80 17.97
C PHE A 87 -23.63 -3.93 19.18
N SER A 88 -24.74 -4.21 19.86
CA SER A 88 -25.23 -3.41 21.01
C SER A 88 -24.22 -3.26 22.15
N GLY A 89 -23.37 -4.27 22.36
CA GLY A 89 -22.30 -4.25 23.37
C GLY A 89 -20.97 -3.67 22.91
N TRP A 90 -20.85 -3.26 21.65
CA TRP A 90 -19.58 -2.77 21.11
C TRP A 90 -19.34 -1.32 21.52
N LYS A 91 -18.32 -1.09 22.34
CA LYS A 91 -18.06 0.23 22.96
C LYS A 91 -17.31 1.13 22.01
N LYS A 92 -17.67 2.43 22.00
CA LYS A 92 -16.93 3.47 21.28
C LYS A 92 -15.54 3.65 21.88
N SER A 93 -14.57 3.96 21.02
CA SER A 93 -13.22 4.39 21.40
C SER A 93 -13.12 5.91 21.37
N SER A 94 -12.29 6.47 22.23
CA SER A 94 -11.91 7.89 22.20
C SER A 94 -10.74 8.16 21.25
N THR A 95 -10.21 7.13 20.60
CA THR A 95 -9.04 7.26 19.72
C THR A 95 -9.39 7.99 18.43
N THR A 96 -8.59 9.00 18.13
CA THR A 96 -8.56 9.68 16.83
C THR A 96 -7.33 9.25 16.05
N PHE A 97 -7.46 9.18 14.72
CA PHE A 97 -6.32 8.92 13.86
C PHE A 97 -5.54 10.22 13.64
N SER A 98 -4.22 10.17 13.83
CA SER A 98 -3.36 11.28 13.44
C SER A 98 -3.37 11.42 11.92
N PRO A 99 -3.36 12.66 11.40
CA PRO A 99 -3.11 12.88 9.98
C PRO A 99 -1.81 12.18 9.56
N LEU A 100 -1.80 11.67 8.33
CA LEU A 100 -0.57 11.14 7.75
C LEU A 100 0.42 12.28 7.51
N GLU A 101 1.68 12.06 7.84
CA GLU A 101 2.74 13.00 7.53
C GLU A 101 2.81 13.23 6.01
N PRO A 102 2.84 14.50 5.57
CA PRO A 102 2.99 14.80 4.15
C PRO A 102 4.36 14.31 3.67
N ALA A 103 4.35 13.58 2.57
CA ALA A 103 5.57 13.20 1.91
C ALA A 103 5.90 14.23 0.81
N THR A 104 7.19 14.52 0.63
CA THR A 104 7.68 15.49 -0.34
C THR A 104 8.66 14.83 -1.30
N ASN A 105 8.64 15.25 -2.55
CA ASN A 105 9.60 14.81 -3.53
C ASN A 105 11.01 15.31 -3.20
N VAL A 106 12.02 14.55 -3.60
CA VAL A 106 13.42 14.98 -3.57
C VAL A 106 13.63 16.21 -4.47
N ALA A 107 14.59 17.06 -4.10
CA ALA A 107 14.86 18.30 -4.85
C ALA A 107 15.48 18.07 -6.23
N ALA A 108 16.15 16.94 -6.44
CA ALA A 108 16.75 16.54 -7.70
C ALA A 108 16.57 15.04 -7.91
N THR A 109 16.72 14.58 -9.15
CA THR A 109 16.67 13.14 -9.46
C THR A 109 17.77 12.39 -8.69
N GLU A 110 17.35 11.39 -7.95
CA GLU A 110 18.24 10.46 -7.25
C GLU A 110 18.22 9.09 -7.94
N ILE A 111 19.41 8.49 -8.06
CA ILE A 111 19.56 7.13 -8.58
C ILE A 111 20.06 6.27 -7.44
N ASN A 112 19.21 5.34 -7.00
CA ASN A 112 19.51 4.41 -5.93
C ASN A 112 19.67 3.00 -6.51
N VAL A 113 20.79 2.36 -6.25
CA VAL A 113 21.11 1.03 -6.76
C VAL A 113 21.27 0.06 -5.60
N VAL A 114 20.60 -1.07 -5.68
CA VAL A 114 20.75 -2.19 -4.74
C VAL A 114 21.30 -3.37 -5.50
N ASP A 115 22.46 -3.84 -5.09
CA ASP A 115 23.08 -5.04 -5.66
C ASP A 115 22.47 -6.31 -5.06
N VAL A 116 21.98 -7.18 -5.94
CA VAL A 116 21.44 -8.50 -5.58
C VAL A 116 22.18 -9.55 -6.43
N PRO A 117 23.35 -10.04 -6.00
CA PRO A 117 24.25 -10.84 -6.81
C PRO A 117 23.66 -12.12 -7.42
N THR A 118 22.59 -12.66 -6.80
CA THR A 118 21.92 -13.89 -7.25
C THR A 118 20.72 -13.62 -8.16
N ALA A 119 20.38 -12.37 -8.41
CA ALA A 119 19.25 -12.03 -9.26
C ALA A 119 19.61 -12.21 -10.74
N VAL A 120 18.77 -12.92 -11.46
CA VAL A 120 18.92 -13.13 -12.92
C VAL A 120 18.32 -11.97 -13.75
N GLN A 121 17.56 -11.09 -13.10
CA GLN A 121 16.91 -9.95 -13.72
C GLN A 121 17.01 -8.72 -12.81
N SER A 122 17.14 -7.54 -13.41
CA SER A 122 17.04 -6.27 -12.70
C SER A 122 15.60 -5.78 -12.62
N VAL A 123 15.25 -5.16 -11.52
CA VAL A 123 13.99 -4.42 -11.36
C VAL A 123 14.32 -2.94 -11.42
N VAL A 124 13.67 -2.22 -12.32
CA VAL A 124 13.81 -0.77 -12.47
C VAL A 124 12.49 -0.11 -12.09
N SER A 125 12.52 0.75 -11.09
CA SER A 125 11.37 1.55 -10.65
C SER A 125 11.70 3.03 -10.77
N VAL A 126 10.79 3.80 -11.35
CA VAL A 126 10.87 5.26 -11.42
C VAL A 126 9.61 5.80 -10.79
N GLY A 127 9.73 6.61 -9.77
CA GLY A 127 8.57 7.11 -9.04
C GLY A 127 8.78 8.49 -8.47
N ASN A 128 7.68 9.14 -8.22
CA ASN A 128 7.59 10.37 -7.45
C ASN A 128 6.24 10.48 -6.75
N ILE A 129 6.18 11.31 -5.73
CA ILE A 129 4.93 11.60 -5.03
C ILE A 129 4.10 12.54 -5.90
N ASN A 130 2.84 12.19 -6.07
CA ASN A 130 1.84 13.11 -6.58
C ASN A 130 0.84 13.42 -5.45
N ASN A 131 0.28 14.62 -5.45
CA ASN A 131 -0.72 15.05 -4.48
C ASN A 131 -2.14 14.94 -5.04
N LEU A 132 -2.36 14.06 -6.00
CA LEU A 132 -3.64 13.87 -6.65
C LEU A 132 -4.65 13.24 -5.68
N LYS A 133 -5.78 13.90 -5.50
CA LYS A 133 -6.92 13.37 -4.75
C LYS A 133 -8.00 12.88 -5.68
N MET A 134 -8.80 11.92 -5.25
CA MET A 134 -9.96 11.45 -6.04
C MET A 134 -10.99 12.55 -6.30
N SER A 135 -10.99 13.60 -5.48
CA SER A 135 -11.85 14.79 -5.64
C SER A 135 -11.23 15.88 -6.53
N ASP A 136 -10.00 15.69 -7.01
CA ASP A 136 -9.33 16.68 -7.85
C ASP A 136 -10.01 16.75 -9.23
N PRO A 137 -10.26 17.95 -9.76
CA PRO A 137 -10.82 18.11 -11.12
C PRO A 137 -10.01 17.40 -12.21
N ASN A 138 -8.70 17.26 -12.00
CA ASN A 138 -7.80 16.60 -12.95
C ASN A 138 -7.71 15.08 -12.73
N TYR A 139 -8.43 14.50 -11.79
CA TYR A 139 -8.33 13.07 -11.47
C TYR A 139 -8.51 12.18 -12.70
N PHE A 140 -9.63 12.32 -13.41
CA PHE A 140 -9.92 11.47 -14.58
C PHE A 140 -8.94 11.71 -15.74
N SER A 141 -8.58 12.96 -16.03
CA SER A 141 -7.60 13.26 -17.07
C SER A 141 -6.22 12.69 -16.75
N SER A 142 -5.81 12.74 -15.50
CA SER A 142 -4.56 12.13 -15.03
C SER A 142 -4.60 10.60 -15.14
N MET A 143 -5.71 9.97 -14.81
CA MET A 143 -5.88 8.52 -14.96
C MET A 143 -5.83 8.09 -16.43
N ILE A 144 -6.45 8.86 -17.33
CA ILE A 144 -6.39 8.59 -18.78
C ILE A 144 -4.95 8.78 -19.29
N ALA A 145 -4.27 9.83 -18.89
CA ALA A 145 -2.88 10.07 -19.25
C ALA A 145 -1.96 8.93 -18.79
N ASN A 146 -2.14 8.46 -17.57
CA ASN A 146 -1.40 7.30 -17.05
C ASN A 146 -1.71 6.02 -17.84
N TYR A 147 -2.98 5.81 -18.21
CA TYR A 147 -3.38 4.65 -19.01
C TYR A 147 -2.67 4.65 -20.38
N ILE A 148 -2.61 5.80 -21.05
CA ILE A 148 -1.89 5.97 -22.33
C ILE A 148 -0.38 5.72 -22.15
N LEU A 149 0.18 6.15 -21.01
CA LEU A 149 1.61 5.97 -20.74
C LEU A 149 1.98 4.52 -20.49
N GLY A 150 1.29 3.85 -19.58
CA GLY A 150 1.69 2.53 -19.13
C GLY A 150 0.57 1.65 -18.57
N GLY A 151 -0.71 1.91 -18.91
CA GLY A 151 -1.85 1.19 -18.35
C GLY A 151 -2.12 -0.19 -18.93
N GLY A 152 -1.39 -0.65 -19.94
CA GLY A 152 -1.63 -1.95 -20.57
C GLY A 152 -0.64 -2.29 -21.68
N GLY A 153 -0.89 -3.40 -22.38
CA GLY A 153 0.00 -3.94 -23.41
C GLY A 153 0.09 -3.10 -24.70
N GLU A 154 -0.82 -2.15 -24.92
CA GLU A 154 -0.76 -1.21 -26.04
C GLU A 154 -0.27 0.18 -25.61
N ALA A 155 0.08 0.35 -24.34
CA ALA A 155 0.56 1.60 -23.80
C ALA A 155 2.00 1.91 -24.25
N ARG A 156 2.37 3.19 -24.23
CA ARG A 156 3.65 3.68 -24.77
C ARG A 156 4.88 3.00 -24.16
N LEU A 157 4.88 2.78 -22.85
CA LEU A 157 6.00 2.11 -22.17
C LEU A 157 6.15 0.66 -22.63
N PHE A 158 5.05 -0.08 -22.67
CA PHE A 158 5.05 -1.47 -23.10
C PHE A 158 5.50 -1.60 -24.57
N MET A 159 4.87 -0.84 -25.46
CA MET A 159 5.22 -0.86 -26.89
C MET A 159 6.65 -0.46 -27.17
N ASN A 160 7.21 0.49 -26.39
CA ASN A 160 8.58 0.91 -26.56
C ASN A 160 9.57 -0.08 -25.97
N LEU A 161 9.43 -0.42 -24.68
CA LEU A 161 10.44 -1.17 -23.95
C LEU A 161 10.38 -2.68 -24.21
N ARG A 162 9.19 -3.21 -24.44
CA ARG A 162 9.03 -4.62 -24.76
C ARG A 162 8.99 -4.87 -26.26
N GLU A 163 8.00 -4.35 -26.95
CA GLU A 163 7.73 -4.74 -28.35
C GLU A 163 8.82 -4.24 -29.30
N LYS A 164 9.23 -2.98 -29.15
CA LYS A 164 10.23 -2.38 -30.05
C LYS A 164 11.66 -2.76 -29.69
N ASN A 165 12.01 -2.75 -28.41
CA ASN A 165 13.40 -2.89 -27.97
C ASN A 165 13.72 -4.23 -27.28
N GLY A 166 12.75 -5.01 -26.83
CA GLY A 166 12.95 -6.30 -26.20
C GLY A 166 13.71 -6.25 -24.86
N PHE A 167 13.71 -5.12 -24.16
CA PHE A 167 14.48 -4.92 -22.93
C PHE A 167 13.83 -5.59 -21.71
N THR A 168 12.53 -5.84 -21.74
CA THR A 168 11.77 -6.34 -20.59
C THR A 168 10.60 -7.18 -21.06
N TYR A 169 10.06 -8.00 -20.18
CA TYR A 169 8.78 -8.70 -20.39
C TYR A 169 7.57 -7.79 -20.23
N GLY A 170 7.73 -6.63 -19.59
CA GLY A 170 6.67 -5.64 -19.44
C GLY A 170 7.17 -4.38 -18.76
N ALA A 171 6.58 -3.25 -19.14
CA ALA A 171 6.82 -1.95 -18.54
C ALA A 171 5.48 -1.23 -18.40
N TYR A 172 5.14 -0.87 -17.19
CA TYR A 172 3.85 -0.31 -16.82
C TYR A 172 4.00 0.93 -15.97
N SER A 173 2.98 1.77 -15.95
CA SER A 173 2.86 2.86 -15.01
C SER A 173 1.56 2.75 -14.22
N SER A 174 1.61 3.16 -12.97
CA SER A 174 0.43 3.30 -12.12
C SER A 174 0.43 4.68 -11.49
N MET A 175 -0.76 5.22 -11.30
CA MET A 175 -0.98 6.46 -10.57
C MET A 175 -2.02 6.19 -9.50
N THR A 176 -1.68 6.45 -8.26
CA THR A 176 -2.59 6.26 -7.14
C THR A 176 -3.05 7.61 -6.63
N ALA A 177 -4.35 7.76 -6.49
CA ALA A 177 -4.96 8.89 -5.81
C ALA A 177 -5.68 8.38 -4.57
N SER A 178 -5.62 9.12 -3.49
CA SER A 178 -6.29 8.77 -2.25
C SER A 178 -7.11 9.93 -1.69
N LYS A 179 -7.87 9.65 -0.64
CA LYS A 179 -8.59 10.69 0.11
C LYS A 179 -7.63 11.66 0.81
N TYR A 180 -6.44 11.19 1.16
CA TYR A 180 -5.49 11.88 2.05
C TYR A 180 -4.14 12.21 1.40
N SER A 181 -3.98 11.88 0.11
CA SER A 181 -2.69 12.01 -0.61
C SER A 181 -2.13 13.40 -0.55
#